data_afdda9e5513e6b72aa218b37cd4528cf
#
_entry.id   afdda9e5513e6b72aa218b37cd4528cf
#
_cell.length_a   1.000
_cell.length_b   1.000
_cell.length_c   1.000
_cell.angle_alpha   90.00
_cell.angle_beta   90.00
_cell.angle_gamma   90.00
#
_symmetry.space_group_name_H-M   'P 1'
#
loop_
_entity.id
_entity.type
_entity.pdbx_description
1 polymer ?
#
loop_
_entity_poly.entity_id
_entity_poly.type
_entity_poly.pdbx_seq_one_letter_code
_entity_poly.pdbx_strand_id
1 'polypeptide(L)'
;MLKAYIKACYIKGILRKQVPVSFDKKNKLSFLDAKPLTADKVYCVINFDDLSPLPDNSKFIGRGGSLEDFVSIKQMELLKLFPFIGITHFMIPQFLPSDYYYIFNKQRYSILNAANKEWLSYYKTLAANFNIEFASHGVYHRQAENLLFARHTEFAYLDYERSLQRLTHSISLFNKAGINPIGFRAPGWDMNSDISLVDAVSAAGLKYAGLSSYDGGLNSTRQRISYYHPVMLKGIVNFPDNINIDWPLDKIKTTIRNIVDMNGIIAVKGHFSKHILTNSLSEENFLKLIEIIKFIRAEYKGTIEFATFKDVYTKLEDGKLSVSNNTELKLQ
;
A
#
# COMPACT_ATOMS: atom_id res chain seq x y z
N MET A 1 1.79 -8.29 -36.09
CA MET A 1 2.01 -7.31 -34.99
C MET A 1 1.45 -5.93 -35.32
N LEU A 2 1.83 -5.29 -36.43
CA LEU A 2 1.38 -3.93 -36.78
C LEU A 2 -0.15 -3.78 -36.90
N LYS A 3 -0.85 -4.74 -37.55
CA LYS A 3 -2.33 -4.72 -37.64
C LYS A 3 -3.04 -4.81 -36.27
N ALA A 4 -2.51 -5.57 -35.33
CA ALA A 4 -3.04 -5.67 -33.97
C ALA A 4 -2.81 -4.37 -33.18
N TYR A 5 -1.66 -3.73 -33.36
CA TYR A 5 -1.33 -2.44 -32.77
C TYR A 5 -2.24 -1.32 -33.30
N ILE A 6 -2.44 -1.28 -34.62
CA ILE A 6 -3.34 -0.31 -35.28
C ILE A 6 -4.78 -0.53 -34.82
N LYS A 7 -5.26 -1.78 -34.68
CA LYS A 7 -6.59 -2.10 -34.17
C LYS A 7 -6.74 -1.67 -32.70
N ALA A 8 -5.73 -1.88 -31.88
CA ALA A 8 -5.72 -1.41 -30.49
C ALA A 8 -5.73 0.12 -30.39
N CYS A 9 -4.99 0.83 -31.27
CA CYS A 9 -4.99 2.29 -31.32
C CYS A 9 -6.33 2.85 -31.83
N TYR A 10 -6.96 2.20 -32.80
CA TYR A 10 -8.27 2.57 -33.34
C TYR A 10 -9.37 2.39 -32.29
N ILE A 11 -9.39 1.24 -31.62
CA ILE A 11 -10.31 0.98 -30.50
C ILE A 11 -10.08 1.98 -29.37
N LYS A 12 -8.83 2.32 -29.03
CA LYS A 12 -8.49 3.39 -28.09
C LYS A 12 -9.08 4.74 -28.46
N GLY A 13 -9.06 5.08 -29.75
CA GLY A 13 -9.63 6.34 -30.27
C GLY A 13 -11.14 6.42 -30.15
N ILE A 14 -11.85 5.31 -30.42
CA ILE A 14 -13.31 5.23 -30.35
C ILE A 14 -13.79 5.28 -28.89
N LEU A 15 -13.14 4.57 -27.99
CA LEU A 15 -13.61 4.48 -26.59
C LEU A 15 -13.23 5.72 -25.78
N ARG A 16 -12.21 6.50 -26.16
CA ARG A 16 -11.99 7.84 -25.60
C ARG A 16 -13.17 8.80 -25.79
N LYS A 17 -13.97 8.59 -26.83
CA LYS A 17 -15.18 9.39 -27.10
C LYS A 17 -16.43 8.93 -26.34
N GLN A 18 -16.39 7.73 -25.73
CA GLN A 18 -17.58 7.12 -25.11
C GLN A 18 -17.61 7.18 -23.58
N VAL A 19 -16.61 7.78 -22.94
CA VAL A 19 -16.61 7.95 -21.50
C VAL A 19 -16.69 9.43 -21.16
N PRO A 20 -17.88 10.00 -21.01
CA PRO A 20 -18.05 11.25 -20.31
C PRO A 20 -17.93 10.94 -18.81
N VAL A 21 -16.73 10.78 -18.33
CA VAL A 21 -16.51 10.81 -16.88
C VAL A 21 -16.40 12.29 -16.50
N SER A 22 -17.51 12.92 -16.28
CA SER A 22 -17.56 14.13 -15.47
C SER A 22 -17.24 13.71 -14.04
N PHE A 23 -15.96 13.62 -13.73
CA PHE A 23 -15.52 13.42 -12.36
C PHE A 23 -15.87 14.69 -11.60
N ASP A 24 -16.90 14.61 -10.78
CA ASP A 24 -17.27 15.72 -9.92
C ASP A 24 -16.13 15.91 -8.88
N LYS A 25 -15.45 17.06 -8.99
CA LYS A 25 -14.37 17.41 -8.05
C LYS A 25 -14.84 17.42 -6.58
N LYS A 26 -16.14 17.52 -6.34
CA LYS A 26 -16.73 17.54 -4.99
C LYS A 26 -16.68 16.20 -4.28
N ASN A 27 -16.56 15.10 -5.00
CA ASN A 27 -16.56 13.74 -4.44
C ASN A 27 -15.17 13.15 -4.28
N LYS A 28 -14.10 13.91 -4.50
CA LYS A 28 -12.74 13.41 -4.33
C LYS A 28 -12.41 13.20 -2.87
N LEU A 29 -11.60 12.18 -2.62
CA LEU A 29 -11.11 11.85 -1.30
C LEU A 29 -10.35 13.04 -0.70
N SER A 30 -10.86 13.60 0.39
CA SER A 30 -10.30 14.72 1.13
C SER A 30 -10.15 14.36 2.61
N PHE A 31 -9.05 14.80 3.22
CA PHE A 31 -8.80 14.62 4.67
C PHE A 31 -9.06 15.91 5.46
N LEU A 32 -9.65 16.94 4.86
CA LEU A 32 -9.86 18.24 5.52
C LEU A 32 -10.68 18.13 6.81
N ASP A 33 -11.65 17.20 6.86
CA ASP A 33 -12.50 16.97 8.01
C ASP A 33 -12.11 15.73 8.83
N ALA A 34 -10.98 15.10 8.49
CA ALA A 34 -10.50 13.92 9.19
C ALA A 34 -10.00 14.29 10.59
N LYS A 35 -10.34 13.45 11.59
CA LYS A 35 -9.86 13.61 12.96
C LYS A 35 -8.53 12.91 13.12
N PRO A 36 -7.46 13.63 13.53
CA PRO A 36 -6.18 12.99 13.80
C PRO A 36 -6.26 12.11 15.04
N LEU A 37 -5.51 11.01 15.01
CA LEU A 37 -5.36 10.09 16.14
C LEU A 37 -3.93 10.21 16.66
N THR A 38 -3.78 10.35 17.98
CA THR A 38 -2.48 10.36 18.65
C THR A 38 -2.21 8.99 19.27
N ALA A 39 -1.02 8.48 19.06
CA ALA A 39 -0.56 7.25 19.68
C ALA A 39 0.03 7.55 21.09
N ASP A 40 0.04 6.55 21.97
CA ASP A 40 0.70 6.59 23.27
C ASP A 40 2.24 6.66 23.13
N LYS A 41 2.77 6.23 21.99
CA LYS A 41 4.17 6.30 21.61
C LYS A 41 4.35 6.35 20.10
N VAL A 42 5.57 6.61 19.66
CA VAL A 42 5.93 6.56 18.24
C VAL A 42 6.08 5.11 17.79
N TYR A 43 5.39 4.76 16.70
CA TYR A 43 5.54 3.48 16.01
C TYR A 43 6.30 3.67 14.70
N CYS A 44 7.10 2.66 14.35
CA CYS A 44 7.75 2.57 13.04
C CYS A 44 7.21 1.34 12.29
N VAL A 45 6.58 1.58 11.15
CA VAL A 45 6.06 0.56 10.26
C VAL A 45 6.87 0.57 8.96
N ILE A 46 7.47 -0.58 8.63
CA ILE A 46 8.06 -0.81 7.31
C ILE A 46 6.98 -1.45 6.46
N ASN A 47 6.71 -0.87 5.28
CA ASN A 47 5.65 -1.38 4.45
C ASN A 47 6.06 -1.45 2.97
N PHE A 48 5.56 -2.49 2.30
CA PHE A 48 5.85 -2.74 0.89
C PHE A 48 4.57 -2.97 0.13
N ASP A 49 4.43 -2.29 -1.01
CA ASP A 49 3.39 -2.53 -1.99
C ASP A 49 3.81 -3.63 -2.98
N ASP A 50 2.86 -4.15 -3.72
CA ASP A 50 3.02 -5.03 -4.89
C ASP A 50 3.49 -6.47 -4.61
N LEU A 51 3.47 -6.95 -3.36
CA LEU A 51 3.72 -8.39 -3.16
C LEU A 51 2.67 -9.21 -3.91
N SER A 52 3.10 -10.03 -4.86
CA SER A 52 2.20 -10.82 -5.71
C SER A 52 2.89 -12.09 -6.24
N PRO A 53 2.15 -13.19 -6.46
CA PRO A 53 2.69 -14.42 -7.02
C PRO A 53 2.90 -14.25 -8.52
N LEU A 54 4.12 -14.00 -8.96
CA LEU A 54 4.51 -13.95 -10.38
C LEU A 54 5.40 -15.15 -10.71
N PRO A 55 5.31 -15.73 -11.92
CA PRO A 55 6.21 -16.79 -12.34
C PRO A 55 7.61 -16.24 -12.65
N ASP A 56 8.64 -17.04 -12.38
CA ASP A 56 10.07 -16.71 -12.55
C ASP A 56 10.46 -16.22 -13.93
N ASN A 57 9.74 -16.64 -14.97
CA ASN A 57 10.03 -16.31 -16.37
C ASN A 57 9.31 -15.06 -16.85
N SER A 58 8.68 -14.29 -15.95
CA SER A 58 8.02 -13.09 -16.38
C SER A 58 9.08 -12.05 -16.76
N LYS A 59 9.19 -11.69 -18.04
CA LYS A 59 9.87 -10.48 -18.53
C LYS A 59 9.20 -9.21 -17.99
N PHE A 60 8.26 -9.38 -17.07
CA PHE A 60 7.60 -8.31 -16.38
C PHE A 60 8.48 -7.85 -15.25
N ILE A 61 8.55 -6.57 -15.12
CA ILE A 61 9.13 -5.83 -14.02
C ILE A 61 8.67 -6.51 -12.73
N GLY A 62 9.58 -7.26 -12.10
CA GLY A 62 9.27 -8.21 -11.04
C GLY A 62 8.57 -7.53 -9.88
N ARG A 63 7.45 -8.10 -9.51
CA ARG A 63 6.66 -7.71 -8.34
C ARG A 63 6.63 -8.86 -7.35
N GLY A 64 7.82 -9.16 -6.83
CA GLY A 64 7.98 -10.04 -5.67
C GLY A 64 7.53 -11.48 -5.85
N GLY A 65 7.81 -12.12 -7.00
CA GLY A 65 7.13 -13.35 -7.37
C GLY A 65 7.82 -14.67 -7.08
N SER A 66 9.13 -14.70 -6.98
CA SER A 66 9.88 -15.96 -6.77
C SER A 66 10.53 -15.99 -5.40
N LEU A 67 10.66 -17.16 -4.80
CA LEU A 67 11.42 -17.37 -3.58
C LEU A 67 12.93 -17.15 -3.79
N GLU A 68 13.38 -17.29 -5.01
CA GLU A 68 14.77 -17.03 -5.42
C GLU A 68 14.98 -15.58 -5.88
N ASP A 69 13.93 -14.78 -5.90
CA ASP A 69 14.04 -13.36 -6.28
C ASP A 69 14.87 -12.61 -5.24
N PHE A 70 15.69 -11.68 -5.75
CA PHE A 70 16.51 -10.77 -4.95
C PHE A 70 15.73 -10.18 -3.76
N VAL A 71 14.50 -9.75 -3.98
CA VAL A 71 13.68 -9.08 -2.94
C VAL A 71 13.28 -10.03 -1.83
N SER A 72 12.91 -11.28 -2.15
CA SER A 72 12.57 -12.32 -1.16
C SER A 72 13.79 -12.70 -0.32
N ILE A 73 14.97 -12.84 -0.94
CA ILE A 73 16.24 -13.09 -0.26
C ILE A 73 16.59 -11.93 0.66
N LYS A 74 16.53 -10.70 0.19
CA LYS A 74 16.85 -9.49 0.96
C LYS A 74 15.89 -9.27 2.12
N GLN A 75 14.62 -9.60 1.97
CA GLN A 75 13.68 -9.58 3.09
C GLN A 75 14.08 -10.57 4.18
N MET A 76 14.45 -11.79 3.81
CA MET A 76 14.89 -12.79 4.78
C MET A 76 16.18 -12.34 5.49
N GLU A 77 17.13 -11.75 4.78
CA GLU A 77 18.34 -11.15 5.35
C GLU A 77 17.97 -10.06 6.38
N LEU A 78 17.05 -9.16 6.02
CA LEU A 78 16.58 -8.08 6.88
C LEU A 78 15.96 -8.61 8.19
N LEU A 79 15.07 -9.61 8.07
CA LEU A 79 14.39 -10.22 9.21
C LEU A 79 15.36 -10.98 10.13
N LYS A 80 16.41 -11.59 9.59
CA LYS A 80 17.46 -12.23 10.37
C LYS A 80 18.33 -11.20 11.11
N LEU A 81 18.65 -10.07 10.47
CA LEU A 81 19.42 -8.98 11.07
C LEU A 81 18.62 -8.24 12.16
N PHE A 82 17.32 -8.08 11.95
CA PHE A 82 16.43 -7.30 12.80
C PHE A 82 15.12 -8.05 13.08
N PRO A 83 15.14 -9.13 13.89
CA PRO A 83 13.95 -9.97 14.11
C PRO A 83 12.81 -9.25 14.86
N PHE A 84 13.06 -8.06 15.36
CA PHE A 84 12.10 -7.23 16.10
C PHE A 84 11.28 -6.28 15.22
N ILE A 85 11.56 -6.18 13.91
CA ILE A 85 10.82 -5.28 13.03
C ILE A 85 9.47 -5.87 12.65
N GLY A 86 8.47 -4.98 12.47
CA GLY A 86 7.21 -5.32 11.82
C GLY A 86 7.21 -4.92 10.35
N ILE A 87 6.72 -5.79 9.48
CA ILE A 87 6.57 -5.52 8.04
C ILE A 87 5.12 -5.72 7.62
N THR A 88 4.52 -4.70 7.02
CA THR A 88 3.21 -4.84 6.36
C THR A 88 3.39 -4.97 4.86
N HIS A 89 2.94 -6.07 4.28
CA HIS A 89 2.85 -6.25 2.84
C HIS A 89 1.44 -5.95 2.34
N PHE A 90 1.33 -5.00 1.44
CA PHE A 90 0.13 -4.82 0.65
C PHE A 90 0.19 -5.75 -0.56
N MET A 91 -0.54 -6.86 -0.46
CA MET A 91 -0.48 -7.98 -1.40
C MET A 91 -1.58 -7.89 -2.44
N ILE A 92 -1.23 -8.22 -3.69
CA ILE A 92 -2.14 -8.36 -4.82
C ILE A 92 -2.52 -9.85 -4.95
N PRO A 93 -3.75 -10.26 -4.62
CA PRO A 93 -4.11 -11.68 -4.61
C PRO A 93 -4.31 -12.27 -5.99
N GLN A 94 -4.60 -11.46 -7.01
CA GLN A 94 -4.77 -11.93 -8.38
C GLN A 94 -4.19 -10.91 -9.37
N PHE A 95 -2.91 -11.02 -9.65
CA PHE A 95 -2.23 -10.08 -10.53
C PHE A 95 -2.65 -10.28 -12.00
N LEU A 96 -2.89 -9.17 -12.69
CA LEU A 96 -3.03 -9.12 -14.14
C LEU A 96 -1.77 -8.50 -14.74
N PRO A 97 -1.06 -9.23 -15.62
CA PRO A 97 0.07 -8.64 -16.32
C PRO A 97 -0.36 -7.46 -17.19
N SER A 98 0.60 -6.74 -17.76
CA SER A 98 0.32 -5.58 -18.60
C SER A 98 -0.72 -5.88 -19.68
N ASP A 99 -1.44 -4.85 -20.13
CA ASP A 99 -2.53 -4.91 -21.10
C ASP A 99 -2.23 -5.76 -22.33
N TYR A 100 -1.00 -5.65 -22.83
CA TYR A 100 -0.55 -6.40 -23.99
C TYR A 100 -0.62 -7.91 -23.75
N TYR A 101 -0.18 -8.37 -22.59
CA TYR A 101 -0.18 -9.79 -22.23
C TYR A 101 -1.56 -10.33 -21.92
N TYR A 102 -2.40 -9.54 -21.25
CA TYR A 102 -3.76 -9.94 -20.94
C TYR A 102 -4.61 -10.10 -22.20
N ILE A 103 -4.48 -9.16 -23.17
CA ILE A 103 -5.22 -9.21 -24.44
C ILE A 103 -4.86 -10.48 -25.22
N PHE A 104 -3.59 -10.89 -25.21
CA PHE A 104 -3.13 -12.00 -26.03
C PHE A 104 -3.14 -13.36 -25.30
N ASN A 105 -2.82 -13.41 -24.02
CA ASN A 105 -2.66 -14.66 -23.28
C ASN A 105 -3.74 -14.92 -22.24
N LYS A 106 -4.55 -13.92 -21.87
CA LYS A 106 -5.61 -14.00 -20.84
C LYS A 106 -5.14 -14.63 -19.52
N GLN A 107 -3.84 -14.62 -19.27
CA GLN A 107 -3.25 -15.31 -18.15
C GLN A 107 -3.41 -14.47 -16.87
N ARG A 108 -3.95 -15.09 -15.83
CA ARG A 108 -4.12 -14.50 -14.50
C ARG A 108 -3.23 -15.24 -13.52
N TYR A 109 -2.51 -14.49 -12.71
CA TYR A 109 -1.69 -15.05 -11.64
C TYR A 109 -2.41 -14.86 -10.32
N SER A 110 -2.82 -15.95 -9.69
CA SER A 110 -3.55 -15.92 -8.43
C SER A 110 -2.76 -16.63 -7.33
N ILE A 111 -2.85 -16.13 -6.10
CA ILE A 111 -2.33 -16.82 -4.91
C ILE A 111 -2.94 -18.21 -4.72
N LEU A 112 -4.08 -18.48 -5.36
CA LEU A 112 -4.77 -19.79 -5.30
C LEU A 112 -4.32 -20.77 -6.38
N ASN A 113 -3.49 -20.36 -7.34
CA ASN A 113 -2.98 -21.24 -8.38
C ASN A 113 -2.08 -22.33 -7.77
N ALA A 114 -2.21 -23.55 -8.26
CA ALA A 114 -1.42 -24.70 -7.78
C ALA A 114 0.10 -24.43 -7.89
N ALA A 115 0.54 -23.73 -8.95
CA ALA A 115 1.93 -23.34 -9.15
C ALA A 115 2.46 -22.37 -8.07
N ASN A 116 1.58 -21.69 -7.34
CA ASN A 116 1.97 -20.72 -6.31
C ASN A 116 1.85 -21.27 -4.88
N LYS A 117 1.58 -22.56 -4.70
CA LYS A 117 1.42 -23.16 -3.36
C LYS A 117 2.68 -23.04 -2.50
N GLU A 118 3.83 -23.29 -3.08
CA GLU A 118 5.11 -23.18 -2.38
C GLU A 118 5.40 -21.73 -1.97
N TRP A 119 5.22 -20.81 -2.89
CA TRP A 119 5.34 -19.38 -2.63
C TRP A 119 4.40 -18.92 -1.49
N LEU A 120 3.13 -19.31 -1.54
CA LEU A 120 2.16 -18.96 -0.50
C LEU A 120 2.54 -19.58 0.87
N SER A 121 2.97 -20.87 0.86
CA SER A 121 3.43 -21.57 2.07
C SER A 121 4.63 -20.87 2.69
N TYR A 122 5.60 -20.43 1.88
CA TYR A 122 6.77 -19.68 2.34
C TYR A 122 6.37 -18.40 3.06
N TYR A 123 5.53 -17.55 2.44
CA TYR A 123 5.11 -16.29 3.05
C TYR A 123 4.27 -16.50 4.30
N LYS A 124 3.42 -17.53 4.34
CA LYS A 124 2.70 -17.90 5.58
C LYS A 124 3.65 -18.35 6.68
N THR A 125 4.68 -19.09 6.34
CA THR A 125 5.72 -19.52 7.29
C THR A 125 6.53 -18.31 7.79
N LEU A 126 6.85 -17.35 6.92
CA LEU A 126 7.48 -16.10 7.35
C LEU A 126 6.61 -15.35 8.36
N ALA A 127 5.32 -15.21 8.08
CA ALA A 127 4.39 -14.52 8.97
C ALA A 127 4.16 -15.26 10.30
N ALA A 128 4.36 -16.58 10.34
CA ALA A 128 4.30 -17.35 11.56
C ALA A 128 5.55 -17.21 12.45
N ASN A 129 6.70 -16.85 11.86
CA ASN A 129 7.98 -16.77 12.58
C ASN A 129 8.46 -15.34 12.83
N PHE A 130 7.93 -14.37 12.09
CA PHE A 130 8.29 -12.96 12.18
C PHE A 130 7.02 -12.10 12.20
N ASN A 131 7.16 -10.86 12.68
CA ASN A 131 6.05 -9.92 12.69
C ASN A 131 5.75 -9.39 11.26
N ILE A 132 5.04 -10.19 10.48
CA ILE A 132 4.64 -9.87 9.11
C ILE A 132 3.12 -9.88 8.99
N GLU A 133 2.59 -8.81 8.43
CA GLU A 133 1.20 -8.66 8.07
C GLU A 133 1.00 -8.70 6.56
N PHE A 134 -0.10 -9.34 6.12
CA PHE A 134 -0.60 -9.25 4.75
C PHE A 134 -1.89 -8.45 4.72
N ALA A 135 -1.85 -7.29 4.09
CA ALA A 135 -2.98 -6.42 3.83
C ALA A 135 -3.35 -6.45 2.34
N SER A 136 -4.56 -6.05 1.99
CA SER A 136 -5.02 -6.06 0.60
C SER A 136 -4.45 -4.88 -0.20
N HIS A 137 -3.95 -5.16 -1.41
CA HIS A 137 -3.58 -4.15 -2.42
C HIS A 137 -4.50 -4.24 -3.65
N GLY A 138 -5.81 -4.24 -3.41
CA GLY A 138 -6.81 -4.48 -4.46
C GLY A 138 -6.89 -5.95 -4.86
N VAL A 139 -7.36 -6.21 -6.08
CA VAL A 139 -7.44 -7.56 -6.68
C VAL A 139 -6.40 -7.73 -7.76
N TYR A 140 -6.34 -6.78 -8.70
CA TYR A 140 -5.61 -6.89 -9.96
C TYR A 140 -4.49 -5.86 -10.12
N HIS A 141 -4.43 -4.85 -9.26
CA HIS A 141 -3.62 -3.65 -9.38
C HIS A 141 -3.99 -2.73 -10.55
N ARG A 142 -4.95 -3.13 -11.39
CA ARG A 142 -5.37 -2.41 -12.60
C ARG A 142 -6.86 -2.59 -12.83
N GLN A 143 -7.45 -1.73 -13.66
CA GLN A 143 -8.83 -1.92 -14.09
C GLN A 143 -8.93 -3.07 -15.09
N ALA A 144 -9.47 -4.22 -14.62
CA ALA A 144 -9.57 -5.44 -15.40
C ALA A 144 -10.63 -5.38 -16.50
N GLU A 145 -11.67 -4.57 -16.31
CA GLU A 145 -12.80 -4.49 -17.25
C GLU A 145 -12.53 -3.54 -18.41
N ASN A 146 -11.58 -2.63 -18.25
CA ASN A 146 -11.31 -1.63 -19.25
C ASN A 146 -9.87 -1.65 -19.69
N LEU A 147 -9.57 -2.56 -20.61
CA LEU A 147 -8.22 -2.74 -21.19
C LEU A 147 -7.65 -1.47 -21.82
N LEU A 148 -8.49 -0.50 -22.12
CA LEU A 148 -8.10 0.76 -22.75
C LEU A 148 -7.67 1.80 -21.69
N PHE A 149 -8.11 1.64 -20.48
CA PHE A 149 -7.71 2.45 -19.32
C PHE A 149 -6.74 1.73 -18.39
N ALA A 150 -6.12 0.66 -18.82
CA ALA A 150 -5.20 -0.14 -18.04
C ALA A 150 -3.94 0.61 -17.52
N ARG A 151 -3.81 1.88 -17.84
CA ARG A 151 -2.86 2.81 -17.17
C ARG A 151 -3.40 3.36 -15.85
N HIS A 152 -4.69 3.17 -15.58
CA HIS A 152 -5.33 3.67 -14.39
C HIS A 152 -5.29 2.64 -13.28
N THR A 153 -5.21 3.14 -12.09
CA THR A 153 -5.25 2.36 -10.88
C THR A 153 -6.57 1.63 -10.77
N GLU A 154 -6.58 0.53 -10.06
CA GLU A 154 -7.72 -0.38 -10.02
C GLU A 154 -9.03 0.29 -9.58
N PHE A 155 -8.95 1.22 -8.62
CA PHE A 155 -10.12 1.90 -8.04
C PHE A 155 -10.41 3.28 -8.63
N ALA A 156 -9.59 3.75 -9.57
CA ALA A 156 -9.84 5.03 -10.23
C ALA A 156 -11.19 5.01 -10.97
N TYR A 157 -12.00 6.02 -10.71
CA TYR A 157 -13.32 6.20 -11.36
C TYR A 157 -14.35 5.08 -11.07
N LEU A 158 -14.14 4.28 -10.03
CA LEU A 158 -15.15 3.32 -9.58
C LEU A 158 -16.13 4.01 -8.61
N ASP A 159 -17.41 3.65 -8.76
CA ASP A 159 -18.44 3.95 -7.79
C ASP A 159 -18.34 3.03 -6.55
N TYR A 160 -19.19 3.27 -5.57
CA TYR A 160 -19.27 2.50 -4.34
C TYR A 160 -19.47 1.00 -4.60
N GLU A 161 -20.46 0.63 -5.42
CA GLU A 161 -20.84 -0.77 -5.66
C GLU A 161 -19.70 -1.55 -6.31
N ARG A 162 -19.06 -0.99 -7.32
CA ARG A 162 -17.91 -1.62 -7.99
C ARG A 162 -16.70 -1.72 -7.09
N SER A 163 -16.45 -0.68 -6.29
CA SER A 163 -15.37 -0.70 -5.31
C SER A 163 -15.61 -1.77 -4.26
N LEU A 164 -16.82 -1.88 -3.70
CA LEU A 164 -17.22 -2.90 -2.74
C LEU A 164 -17.10 -4.31 -3.33
N GLN A 165 -17.58 -4.51 -4.55
CA GLN A 165 -17.47 -5.80 -5.25
C GLN A 165 -16.01 -6.24 -5.39
N ARG A 166 -15.11 -5.32 -5.74
CA ARG A 166 -13.68 -5.61 -5.85
C ARG A 166 -13.05 -5.96 -4.52
N LEU A 167 -13.30 -5.17 -3.49
CA LEU A 167 -12.78 -5.42 -2.16
C LEU A 167 -13.26 -6.76 -1.61
N THR A 168 -14.55 -7.06 -1.74
CA THR A 168 -15.14 -8.35 -1.34
C THR A 168 -14.50 -9.51 -2.10
N HIS A 169 -14.26 -9.35 -3.40
CA HIS A 169 -13.57 -10.38 -4.19
C HIS A 169 -12.11 -10.57 -3.73
N SER A 170 -11.39 -9.50 -3.46
CA SER A 170 -10.03 -9.55 -2.89
C SER A 170 -10.01 -10.34 -1.58
N ILE A 171 -10.86 -9.97 -0.64
CA ILE A 171 -10.99 -10.62 0.68
C ILE A 171 -11.32 -12.11 0.52
N SER A 172 -12.23 -12.45 -0.41
CA SER A 172 -12.58 -13.85 -0.69
C SER A 172 -11.36 -14.66 -1.15
N LEU A 173 -10.49 -14.10 -2.01
CA LEU A 173 -9.26 -14.77 -2.44
C LEU A 173 -8.29 -14.97 -1.28
N PHE A 174 -8.11 -13.97 -0.43
CA PHE A 174 -7.28 -14.08 0.76
C PHE A 174 -7.80 -15.14 1.73
N ASN A 175 -9.10 -15.13 2.03
CA ASN A 175 -9.71 -16.08 2.95
C ASN A 175 -9.56 -17.52 2.44
N LYS A 176 -9.75 -17.77 1.13
CA LYS A 176 -9.48 -19.06 0.49
C LYS A 176 -8.02 -19.49 0.58
N ALA A 177 -7.09 -18.54 0.63
CA ALA A 177 -5.66 -18.79 0.84
C ALA A 177 -5.30 -18.96 2.34
N GLY A 178 -6.28 -18.84 3.25
CA GLY A 178 -6.06 -18.90 4.70
C GLY A 178 -5.34 -17.66 5.26
N ILE A 179 -5.56 -16.51 4.65
CA ILE A 179 -5.10 -15.18 5.10
C ILE A 179 -6.33 -14.34 5.40
N ASN A 180 -6.34 -13.63 6.52
CA ASN A 180 -7.43 -12.72 6.90
C ASN A 180 -6.93 -11.27 6.93
N PRO A 181 -7.00 -10.53 5.81
CA PRO A 181 -6.55 -9.15 5.77
C PRO A 181 -7.54 -8.25 6.50
N ILE A 182 -7.04 -7.34 7.33
CA ILE A 182 -7.84 -6.29 7.96
C ILE A 182 -7.52 -4.89 7.41
N GLY A 183 -6.47 -4.78 6.60
CA GLY A 183 -6.00 -3.54 6.02
C GLY A 183 -6.10 -3.51 4.50
N PHE A 184 -6.11 -2.28 3.97
CA PHE A 184 -6.19 -2.02 2.54
C PHE A 184 -5.29 -0.85 2.13
N ARG A 185 -4.69 -0.95 0.96
CA ARG A 185 -4.13 0.19 0.24
C ARG A 185 -4.56 0.11 -1.21
N ALA A 186 -5.09 1.20 -1.74
CA ALA A 186 -5.46 1.23 -3.14
C ALA A 186 -4.21 1.32 -4.03
N PRO A 187 -4.13 0.53 -5.11
CA PRO A 187 -3.07 0.63 -6.09
C PRO A 187 -2.98 2.01 -6.72
N GLY A 188 -1.75 2.53 -6.87
CA GLY A 188 -1.50 3.80 -7.57
C GLY A 188 -1.95 5.04 -6.83
N TRP A 189 -2.03 4.99 -5.51
CA TRP A 189 -2.23 6.15 -4.63
C TRP A 189 -3.60 6.84 -4.74
N ASP A 190 -4.61 6.15 -5.23
CA ASP A 190 -6.01 6.62 -5.31
C ASP A 190 -6.21 7.98 -5.97
N MET A 191 -5.28 8.43 -6.77
CA MET A 191 -5.27 9.80 -7.32
C MET A 191 -6.55 10.21 -8.03
N ASN A 192 -7.41 9.25 -8.35
CA ASN A 192 -8.71 9.45 -8.98
C ASN A 192 -9.83 8.64 -8.31
N SER A 193 -9.67 8.31 -7.02
CA SER A 193 -10.70 7.61 -6.26
C SER A 193 -11.70 8.60 -5.66
N ASP A 194 -12.95 8.14 -5.57
CA ASP A 194 -14.04 8.85 -4.91
C ASP A 194 -14.00 8.60 -3.39
N ILE A 195 -14.55 9.52 -2.61
CA ILE A 195 -14.75 9.36 -1.15
C ILE A 195 -15.59 8.12 -0.81
N SER A 196 -16.42 7.65 -1.73
CA SER A 196 -17.18 6.40 -1.61
C SER A 196 -16.31 5.15 -1.50
N LEU A 197 -15.04 5.21 -1.91
CA LEU A 197 -14.08 4.13 -1.66
C LEU A 197 -13.89 3.87 -0.16
N VAL A 198 -13.91 4.91 0.68
CA VAL A 198 -13.81 4.76 2.14
C VAL A 198 -15.01 3.98 2.68
N ASP A 199 -16.22 4.31 2.19
CA ASP A 199 -17.45 3.61 2.57
C ASP A 199 -17.39 2.14 2.12
N ALA A 200 -16.88 1.87 0.91
CA ALA A 200 -16.71 0.52 0.40
C ALA A 200 -15.67 -0.29 1.20
N VAL A 201 -14.56 0.33 1.63
CA VAL A 201 -13.55 -0.30 2.50
C VAL A 201 -14.18 -0.70 3.83
N SER A 202 -14.97 0.19 4.46
CA SER A 202 -15.70 -0.09 5.69
C SER A 202 -16.71 -1.22 5.51
N ALA A 203 -17.54 -1.15 4.46
CA ALA A 203 -18.56 -2.15 4.17
C ALA A 203 -17.98 -3.53 3.84
N ALA A 204 -16.78 -3.59 3.26
CA ALA A 204 -16.05 -4.83 3.05
C ALA A 204 -15.48 -5.45 4.34
N GLY A 205 -15.62 -4.80 5.50
CA GLY A 205 -15.15 -5.27 6.80
C GLY A 205 -13.69 -4.98 7.10
N LEU A 206 -13.00 -4.22 6.24
CA LEU A 206 -11.64 -3.78 6.47
C LEU A 206 -11.61 -2.69 7.56
N LYS A 207 -10.55 -2.63 8.32
CA LYS A 207 -10.44 -1.82 9.55
C LYS A 207 -9.60 -0.58 9.36
N TYR A 208 -8.59 -0.67 8.51
CA TYR A 208 -7.73 0.45 8.21
C TYR A 208 -7.40 0.53 6.72
N ALA A 209 -6.95 1.71 6.30
CA ALA A 209 -6.49 1.96 4.95
C ALA A 209 -5.19 2.78 4.92
N GLY A 210 -4.49 2.73 3.78
CA GLY A 210 -3.40 3.64 3.42
C GLY A 210 -3.81 4.39 2.15
N LEU A 211 -4.63 5.42 2.30
CA LEU A 211 -5.17 6.25 1.21
C LEU A 211 -4.47 7.61 1.18
N SER A 212 -4.35 8.19 -0.01
CA SER A 212 -3.81 9.52 -0.22
C SER A 212 -4.91 10.56 -0.37
N SER A 213 -4.75 11.73 0.27
CA SER A 213 -5.67 12.85 0.08
C SER A 213 -5.48 13.50 -1.28
N TYR A 214 -6.60 13.82 -1.94
CA TYR A 214 -6.59 14.58 -3.19
C TYR A 214 -6.18 16.06 -3.00
N ASP A 215 -6.37 16.60 -1.81
CA ASP A 215 -6.09 18.03 -1.51
C ASP A 215 -4.60 18.40 -1.69
N GLY A 216 -3.86 17.51 -2.27
CA GLY A 216 -2.56 17.53 -2.90
C GLY A 216 -1.60 18.62 -2.42
N GLY A 217 -0.73 18.27 -1.51
CA GLY A 217 0.39 19.09 -1.10
C GLY A 217 0.39 19.44 0.38
N LEU A 218 1.57 19.46 0.94
CA LEU A 218 1.87 19.77 2.35
C LEU A 218 1.61 21.23 2.75
N ASN A 219 0.77 21.97 1.99
CA ASN A 219 0.64 23.41 2.15
C ASN A 219 -0.38 23.84 3.22
N SER A 220 -1.29 22.95 3.67
CA SER A 220 -2.21 23.24 4.77
C SER A 220 -1.77 22.58 6.06
N THR A 221 -2.08 23.19 7.20
CA THR A 221 -1.80 22.65 8.53
C THR A 221 -2.46 21.29 8.74
N ARG A 222 -3.69 21.10 8.23
CA ARG A 222 -4.44 19.84 8.33
C ARG A 222 -3.81 18.71 7.50
N GLN A 223 -3.25 19.01 6.33
CA GLN A 223 -2.51 18.04 5.52
C GLN A 223 -1.22 17.59 6.19
N ARG A 224 -0.53 18.49 6.92
CA ARG A 224 0.65 18.13 7.71
C ARG A 224 0.29 17.17 8.85
N ILE A 225 -0.85 17.37 9.51
CA ILE A 225 -1.32 16.48 10.57
C ILE A 225 -1.58 15.07 10.01
N SER A 226 -2.32 14.95 8.91
CA SER A 226 -2.58 13.66 8.27
C SER A 226 -1.32 13.00 7.69
N TYR A 227 -0.23 13.73 7.56
CA TYR A 227 1.06 13.22 7.11
C TYR A 227 1.86 12.56 8.23
N TYR A 228 1.67 12.95 9.48
CA TYR A 228 2.38 12.40 10.63
C TYR A 228 1.52 11.46 11.47
N HIS A 229 0.22 11.69 11.51
CA HIS A 229 -0.70 10.95 12.34
C HIS A 229 -1.68 10.10 11.52
N PRO A 230 -2.13 8.96 12.05
CA PRO A 230 -3.31 8.30 11.52
C PRO A 230 -4.51 9.25 11.63
N VAL A 231 -5.45 9.13 10.73
CA VAL A 231 -6.69 9.91 10.77
C VAL A 231 -7.91 9.00 10.72
N MET A 232 -8.97 9.40 11.41
CA MET A 232 -10.25 8.71 11.33
C MET A 232 -11.05 9.23 10.13
N LEU A 233 -11.35 8.37 9.18
CA LEU A 233 -12.16 8.64 8.00
C LEU A 233 -13.40 7.75 8.01
N LYS A 234 -14.58 8.29 8.31
CA LYS A 234 -15.84 7.53 8.26
C LYS A 234 -15.78 6.15 8.94
N GLY A 235 -15.13 6.06 10.08
CA GLY A 235 -14.99 4.80 10.84
C GLY A 235 -13.82 3.91 10.42
N ILE A 236 -13.04 4.31 9.41
CA ILE A 236 -11.79 3.64 9.00
C ILE A 236 -10.60 4.45 9.50
N VAL A 237 -9.60 3.78 10.05
CA VAL A 237 -8.32 4.41 10.36
C VAL A 237 -7.50 4.50 9.08
N ASN A 238 -7.14 5.70 8.66
CA ASN A 238 -6.22 5.88 7.55
C ASN A 238 -4.82 6.17 8.07
N PHE A 239 -3.87 5.30 7.73
CA PHE A 239 -2.48 5.44 8.12
C PHE A 239 -1.70 6.34 7.17
N PRO A 240 -0.73 7.12 7.68
CA PRO A 240 0.14 7.93 6.85
C PRO A 240 1.08 7.07 6.00
N ASP A 241 1.59 7.68 4.93
CA ASP A 241 2.62 7.14 4.06
C ASP A 241 3.67 8.24 3.85
N ASN A 242 4.57 8.40 4.81
CA ASN A 242 5.31 9.63 5.00
C ASN A 242 6.81 9.56 4.72
N ILE A 243 7.36 8.36 4.49
CA ILE A 243 8.76 8.18 4.11
C ILE A 243 8.87 7.22 2.93
N ASN A 244 9.42 7.73 1.82
CA ASN A 244 9.76 6.87 0.69
C ASN A 244 11.21 6.41 0.79
N ILE A 245 11.45 5.12 0.58
CA ILE A 245 12.77 4.49 0.71
C ILE A 245 13.81 5.04 -0.29
N ASP A 246 13.38 5.59 -1.43
CA ASP A 246 14.25 6.19 -2.43
C ASP A 246 14.70 7.62 -2.11
N TRP A 247 14.15 8.25 -1.07
CA TRP A 247 14.62 9.56 -0.64
C TRP A 247 16.08 9.54 -0.18
N PRO A 248 16.79 10.67 -0.26
CA PRO A 248 18.09 10.83 0.37
C PRO A 248 18.04 10.51 1.87
N LEU A 249 19.04 9.81 2.39
CA LEU A 249 19.07 9.32 3.77
C LEU A 249 18.93 10.47 4.79
N ASP A 250 19.56 11.62 4.52
CA ASP A 250 19.47 12.78 5.42
C ASP A 250 18.05 13.38 5.46
N LYS A 251 17.35 13.40 4.32
CA LYS A 251 15.94 13.76 4.28
C LYS A 251 15.10 12.80 5.11
N ILE A 252 15.35 11.50 4.99
CA ILE A 252 14.65 10.47 5.78
C ILE A 252 14.88 10.69 7.27
N LYS A 253 16.14 10.84 7.70
CA LYS A 253 16.49 11.08 9.11
C LYS A 253 15.84 12.35 9.66
N THR A 254 15.85 13.43 8.90
CA THR A 254 15.18 14.69 9.28
C THR A 254 13.66 14.48 9.40
N THR A 255 13.05 13.77 8.45
CA THR A 255 11.61 13.46 8.51
C THR A 255 11.27 12.60 9.73
N ILE A 256 12.10 11.62 10.06
CA ILE A 256 11.92 10.79 11.27
C ILE A 256 11.94 11.66 12.53
N ARG A 257 12.90 12.58 12.67
CA ARG A 257 12.97 13.51 13.83
C ARG A 257 11.67 14.31 13.94
N ASN A 258 11.24 14.92 12.85
CA ASN A 258 9.99 15.69 12.83
C ASN A 258 8.77 14.86 13.23
N ILE A 259 8.68 13.59 12.78
CA ILE A 259 7.60 12.68 13.16
C ILE A 259 7.66 12.36 14.66
N VAL A 260 8.85 12.11 15.20
CA VAL A 260 9.05 11.82 16.63
C VAL A 260 8.67 13.03 17.47
N ASP A 261 9.11 14.23 17.10
CA ASP A 261 8.77 15.49 17.80
C ASP A 261 7.25 15.73 17.85
N MET A 262 6.54 15.24 16.83
CA MET A 262 5.08 15.35 16.73
C MET A 262 4.35 14.13 17.34
N ASN A 263 5.06 13.16 17.91
CA ASN A 263 4.50 11.89 18.39
C ASN A 263 3.66 11.16 17.32
N GLY A 264 4.17 11.14 16.09
CA GLY A 264 3.49 10.57 14.93
C GLY A 264 3.84 9.10 14.66
N ILE A 265 3.42 8.59 13.50
CA ILE A 265 3.74 7.24 13.01
C ILE A 265 4.76 7.35 11.88
N ILE A 266 5.90 6.68 12.04
CA ILE A 266 6.92 6.53 10.99
C ILE A 266 6.47 5.41 10.05
N ALA A 267 6.13 5.74 8.82
CA ALA A 267 5.74 4.77 7.80
C ALA A 267 6.74 4.78 6.64
N VAL A 268 7.68 3.83 6.67
CA VAL A 268 8.69 3.67 5.62
C VAL A 268 8.12 2.80 4.52
N LYS A 269 7.93 3.40 3.34
CA LYS A 269 7.34 2.76 2.18
C LYS A 269 8.36 2.37 1.13
N GLY A 270 8.19 1.18 0.59
CA GLY A 270 8.84 0.71 -0.63
C GLY A 270 7.89 -0.11 -1.50
N HIS A 271 8.36 -0.51 -2.69
CA HIS A 271 7.71 -1.54 -3.48
C HIS A 271 8.50 -2.84 -3.39
N PHE A 272 7.79 -3.95 -3.24
CA PHE A 272 8.40 -5.28 -3.17
C PHE A 272 8.83 -5.74 -4.58
N SER A 273 9.76 -4.97 -5.16
CA SER A 273 10.28 -5.19 -6.51
C SER A 273 11.66 -4.58 -6.65
N LYS A 274 12.54 -5.23 -7.42
CA LYS A 274 13.87 -4.71 -7.77
C LYS A 274 13.82 -3.69 -8.92
N HIS A 275 12.81 -3.75 -9.78
CA HIS A 275 12.83 -3.13 -11.10
C HIS A 275 11.80 -2.01 -11.31
N ILE A 276 11.07 -1.60 -10.28
CA ILE A 276 10.19 -0.45 -10.37
C ILE A 276 11.04 0.82 -10.35
N LEU A 277 10.68 1.81 -11.14
CA LEU A 277 11.44 3.05 -11.32
C LEU A 277 11.51 3.91 -10.05
N THR A 278 10.56 3.72 -9.13
CA THR A 278 10.48 4.51 -7.89
C THR A 278 10.21 3.61 -6.69
N ASN A 279 10.82 3.93 -5.56
CA ASN A 279 10.63 3.22 -4.28
C ASN A 279 10.89 1.71 -4.35
N SER A 280 11.68 1.22 -5.30
CA SER A 280 12.00 -0.21 -5.43
C SER A 280 12.92 -0.67 -4.29
N LEU A 281 12.86 -1.95 -3.93
CA LEU A 281 13.81 -2.56 -3.00
C LEU A 281 15.08 -3.00 -3.76
N SER A 282 15.78 -2.03 -4.36
CA SER A 282 17.12 -2.21 -4.97
C SER A 282 18.16 -2.49 -3.89
N GLU A 283 19.37 -2.90 -4.29
CA GLU A 283 20.49 -3.08 -3.33
C GLU A 283 20.76 -1.82 -2.54
N GLU A 284 20.80 -0.66 -3.19
CA GLU A 284 21.01 0.64 -2.55
C GLU A 284 19.91 0.93 -1.52
N ASN A 285 18.64 0.76 -1.89
CA ASN A 285 17.53 1.01 -1.01
C ASN A 285 17.43 -0.02 0.13
N PHE A 286 17.86 -1.25 -0.10
CA PHE A 286 17.99 -2.25 0.95
C PHE A 286 19.03 -1.84 2.00
N LEU A 287 20.22 -1.41 1.57
CA LEU A 287 21.24 -0.90 2.48
C LEU A 287 20.78 0.36 3.21
N LYS A 288 20.08 1.25 2.52
CA LYS A 288 19.46 2.43 3.13
C LYS A 288 18.43 2.07 4.20
N LEU A 289 17.60 1.04 3.97
CA LEU A 289 16.65 0.54 4.96
C LEU A 289 17.36 0.02 6.21
N ILE A 290 18.46 -0.70 6.06
CA ILE A 290 19.31 -1.12 7.19
C ILE A 290 19.80 0.09 7.98
N GLU A 291 20.29 1.12 7.30
CA GLU A 291 20.78 2.34 7.95
C GLU A 291 19.66 3.13 8.67
N ILE A 292 18.43 3.14 8.12
CA ILE A 292 17.25 3.73 8.78
C ILE A 292 16.95 2.98 10.08
N ILE A 293 16.93 1.64 10.07
CA ILE A 293 16.65 0.82 11.25
C ILE A 293 17.73 1.05 12.32
N LYS A 294 19.00 1.05 11.93
CA LYS A 294 20.14 1.32 12.85
C LYS A 294 20.03 2.73 13.45
N PHE A 295 19.73 3.73 12.64
CA PHE A 295 19.54 5.11 13.08
C PHE A 295 18.44 5.21 14.15
N ILE A 296 17.25 4.64 13.86
CA ILE A 296 16.13 4.64 14.82
C ILE A 296 16.54 3.95 16.13
N ARG A 297 17.22 2.81 16.04
CA ARG A 297 17.67 2.06 17.23
C ARG A 297 18.72 2.80 18.05
N ALA A 298 19.61 3.53 17.39
CA ALA A 298 20.68 4.26 18.07
C ALA A 298 20.18 5.54 18.73
N GLU A 299 19.37 6.33 18.01
CA GLU A 299 18.94 7.66 18.45
C GLU A 299 17.71 7.62 19.37
N TYR A 300 16.82 6.62 19.19
CA TYR A 300 15.54 6.53 19.90
C TYR A 300 15.35 5.20 20.65
N LYS A 301 16.41 4.69 21.26
CA LYS A 301 16.40 3.41 21.98
C LYS A 301 15.28 3.34 23.02
N GLY A 302 14.30 2.44 22.78
CA GLY A 302 13.18 2.19 23.70
C GLY A 302 11.99 3.14 23.57
N THR A 303 12.11 4.22 22.78
CA THR A 303 11.03 5.19 22.57
C THR A 303 10.17 4.84 21.34
N ILE A 304 10.78 4.22 20.32
CA ILE A 304 10.09 3.83 19.10
C ILE A 304 9.90 2.32 19.08
N GLU A 305 8.67 1.89 18.86
CA GLU A 305 8.30 0.49 18.68
C GLU A 305 8.16 0.16 17.18
N PHE A 306 8.86 -0.89 16.73
CA PHE A 306 8.65 -1.42 15.39
C PHE A 306 7.42 -2.32 15.40
N ALA A 307 6.47 -2.06 14.49
CA ALA A 307 5.16 -2.68 14.46
C ALA A 307 4.68 -2.87 13.01
N THR A 308 3.65 -3.67 12.81
CA THR A 308 2.84 -3.66 11.58
C THR A 308 1.71 -2.64 11.69
N PHE A 309 1.05 -2.28 10.59
CA PHE A 309 -0.15 -1.44 10.69
C PHE A 309 -1.28 -2.12 11.46
N LYS A 310 -1.39 -3.45 11.37
CA LYS A 310 -2.32 -4.23 12.18
C LYS A 310 -2.04 -4.09 13.67
N ASP A 311 -0.78 -4.15 14.09
CA ASP A 311 -0.42 -3.97 15.50
C ASP A 311 -0.81 -2.59 16.00
N VAL A 312 -0.48 -1.54 15.20
CA VAL A 312 -0.85 -0.16 15.55
C VAL A 312 -2.38 0.01 15.61
N TYR A 313 -3.12 -0.59 14.67
CA TYR A 313 -4.58 -0.59 14.69
C TYR A 313 -5.13 -1.27 15.96
N THR A 314 -4.58 -2.42 16.35
CA THR A 314 -4.99 -3.13 17.56
C THR A 314 -4.76 -2.28 18.82
N LYS A 315 -3.64 -1.54 18.89
CA LYS A 315 -3.41 -0.58 19.98
C LYS A 315 -4.45 0.53 20.03
N LEU A 316 -4.97 0.95 18.88
CA LEU A 316 -6.05 1.91 18.79
C LEU A 316 -7.36 1.33 19.37
N GLU A 317 -7.70 0.10 18.99
CA GLU A 317 -8.89 -0.57 19.53
C GLU A 317 -8.80 -0.77 21.06
N ASP A 318 -7.61 -1.04 21.58
CA ASP A 318 -7.33 -1.18 23.02
C ASP A 318 -7.34 0.18 23.78
N GLY A 319 -7.71 1.28 23.12
CA GLY A 319 -7.76 2.62 23.71
C GLY A 319 -6.39 3.29 23.92
N LYS A 320 -5.34 2.75 23.33
CA LYS A 320 -3.97 3.31 23.38
C LYS A 320 -3.73 4.41 22.35
N LEU A 321 -4.66 4.60 21.45
CA LEU A 321 -4.72 5.74 20.53
C LEU A 321 -5.95 6.56 20.86
N SER A 322 -5.80 7.85 21.04
CA SER A 322 -6.89 8.76 21.35
C SER A 322 -7.12 9.76 20.21
N VAL A 323 -8.37 10.21 20.08
CA VAL A 323 -8.66 11.36 19.21
C VAL A 323 -8.04 12.59 19.85
N SER A 324 -7.14 13.25 19.13
CA SER A 324 -6.58 14.53 19.61
C SER A 324 -7.70 15.59 19.67
N ASN A 325 -8.03 16.04 20.85
CA ASN A 325 -8.93 17.17 21.05
C ASN A 325 -8.22 18.52 20.88
N ASN A 326 -6.89 18.52 20.77
CA ASN A 326 -6.09 19.74 20.62
C ASN A 326 -5.80 20.00 19.14
N THR A 327 -6.67 20.77 18.51
CA THR A 327 -6.49 21.29 17.15
C THR A 327 -5.53 22.50 17.10
N GLU A 328 -4.93 22.91 18.21
CA GLU A 328 -3.93 23.95 18.24
C GLU A 328 -2.51 23.40 18.28
N LEU A 329 -2.04 22.95 17.12
CA LEU A 329 -0.61 22.82 16.87
C LEU A 329 -0.03 24.21 16.66
N LYS A 330 0.58 24.78 17.70
CA LYS A 330 1.42 25.98 17.57
C LYS A 330 2.57 25.63 16.64
N LEU A 331 2.51 26.14 15.43
CA LEU A 331 3.65 26.16 14.52
C LEU A 331 4.62 27.22 15.04
N GLN A 332 5.79 26.81 15.51
CA GLN A 332 6.97 27.66 15.56
C GLN A 332 7.70 27.63 14.23
#